data_e943c07122404ee8cc6cd4e43d1224e3
#
_entry.id   e943c07122404ee8cc6cd4e43d1224e3
#
_cell.length_a   1.000
_cell.length_b   1.000
_cell.length_c   1.000
_cell.angle_alpha   90.00
_cell.angle_beta   90.00
_cell.angle_gamma   90.00
#
_symmetry.space_group_name_H-M   'P 1'
#
loop_
_entity.id
_entity.type
_entity.pdbx_description
1 polymer ?
#
loop_
_entity_poly.entity_id
_entity_poly.type
_entity_poly.pdbx_seq_one_letter_code
_entity_poly.pdbx_strand_id
1 'polypeptide(L)'
;YQVNLTRREYRSITGPLEPVVRALLETGQPRHGADLPLPGGRRIVSVSPESFLVRRGDQLLTRPIKGTRPSDVDPDELLNSAKDAAELHMIVDLLRNDLGRVAVPGEVRVREPRAIERHATVLQTVAEVEATLRPGIGFEDIMAATFPCGSVTGAPKIMAMHQIDQLEASPRGPYCGAIGWLSHEDFE
;
A
#
# COMPACT_ATOMS: atom_id res chain seq x y z
N TYR A 1 -3.94 -17.47 -5.39
CA TYR A 1 -3.12 -16.92 -6.47
C TYR A 1 -1.81 -16.33 -5.94
N GLN A 2 -1.88 -15.43 -4.94
CA GLN A 2 -0.70 -14.80 -4.33
C GLN A 2 -0.90 -14.61 -2.83
N VAL A 3 0.19 -14.82 -2.07
CA VAL A 3 0.27 -14.52 -0.63
C VAL A 3 1.57 -13.77 -0.37
N ASN A 4 1.50 -12.64 0.34
CA ASN A 4 2.67 -11.89 0.78
C ASN A 4 3.03 -12.31 2.21
N LEU A 5 4.18 -12.94 2.38
CA LEU A 5 4.68 -13.39 3.68
C LEU A 5 5.74 -12.42 4.20
N THR A 6 5.72 -12.19 5.51
CA THR A 6 6.64 -11.30 6.21
C THR A 6 7.95 -12.00 6.51
N ARG A 7 9.05 -11.34 6.21
CA ARG A 7 10.36 -11.66 6.78
C ARG A 7 10.73 -10.60 7.81
N ARG A 8 11.09 -11.03 9.03
CA ARG A 8 11.53 -10.14 10.12
C ARG A 8 13.01 -10.28 10.36
N GLU A 9 13.66 -9.16 10.56
CA GLU A 9 15.04 -9.10 10.98
C GLU A 9 15.16 -8.22 12.24
N TYR A 10 15.99 -8.70 13.16
CA TYR A 10 16.28 -7.98 14.40
C TYR A 10 17.73 -7.55 14.38
N ARG A 11 17.97 -6.29 14.71
CA ARG A 11 19.32 -5.72 14.80
C ARG A 11 19.45 -4.94 16.10
N SER A 12 20.58 -5.13 16.79
CA SER A 12 20.95 -4.28 17.93
C SER A 12 21.62 -3.02 17.41
N ILE A 13 21.18 -1.88 17.91
CA ILE A 13 21.76 -0.56 17.58
C ILE A 13 22.37 -0.01 18.85
N THR A 14 23.65 0.36 18.78
CA THR A 14 24.35 1.07 19.86
C THR A 14 24.41 2.55 19.52
N GLY A 15 23.87 3.41 20.40
CA GLY A 15 23.83 4.85 20.21
C GLY A 15 22.43 5.37 19.83
N PRO A 16 22.34 6.67 19.44
CA PRO A 16 21.07 7.32 19.12
C PRO A 16 20.46 6.76 17.83
N LEU A 17 19.12 6.69 17.79
CA LEU A 17 18.37 6.20 16.62
C LEU A 17 18.26 7.25 15.49
N GLU A 18 18.38 8.54 15.82
CA GLU A 18 18.18 9.64 14.89
C GLU A 18 19.01 9.54 13.60
N PRO A 19 20.30 9.21 13.63
CA PRO A 19 21.09 9.03 12.39
C PRO A 19 20.55 7.89 11.50
N VAL A 20 20.07 6.80 12.11
CA VAL A 20 19.51 5.66 11.38
C VAL A 20 18.19 6.04 10.73
N VAL A 21 17.30 6.71 11.48
CA VAL A 21 16.02 7.20 10.97
C VAL A 21 16.22 8.18 9.84
N ARG A 22 17.13 9.14 10.02
CA ARG A 22 17.46 10.11 8.98
C ARG A 22 17.97 9.42 7.72
N ALA A 23 18.93 8.50 7.86
CA ALA A 23 19.47 7.76 6.72
C ALA A 23 18.39 6.97 5.97
N LEU A 24 17.44 6.33 6.67
CA LEU A 24 16.32 5.61 6.06
C LEU A 24 15.43 6.54 5.24
N LEU A 25 15.05 7.70 5.80
CA LEU A 25 14.17 8.65 5.13
C LEU A 25 14.85 9.38 3.97
N GLU A 26 16.11 9.77 4.13
CA GLU A 26 16.90 10.45 3.09
C GLU A 26 17.24 9.51 1.92
N THR A 27 17.63 8.25 2.21
CA THR A 27 17.98 7.28 1.17
C THR A 27 16.74 6.76 0.45
N GLY A 28 15.69 6.46 1.20
CA GLY A 28 14.44 5.93 0.65
C GLY A 28 13.63 6.97 -0.11
N GLN A 29 13.74 8.25 0.26
CA GLN A 29 12.92 9.37 -0.26
C GLN A 29 11.45 8.95 -0.44
N PRO A 30 10.83 8.37 0.59
CA PRO A 30 9.51 7.77 0.47
C PRO A 30 8.45 8.83 0.18
N ARG A 31 7.54 8.52 -0.73
CA ARG A 31 6.40 9.39 -1.02
C ARG A 31 5.45 9.50 0.17
N HIS A 32 5.32 8.39 0.91
CA HIS A 32 4.48 8.28 2.11
C HIS A 32 5.34 7.85 3.31
N GLY A 33 6.36 8.68 3.61
CA GLY A 33 7.23 8.46 4.77
C GLY A 33 6.56 8.88 6.08
N ALA A 34 6.88 8.17 7.15
CA ALA A 34 6.41 8.52 8.47
C ALA A 34 7.46 8.20 9.54
N ASP A 35 7.47 9.02 10.57
CA ASP A 35 8.30 8.88 11.76
C ASP A 35 7.46 9.21 13.00
N LEU A 36 6.99 8.17 13.68
CA LEU A 36 6.02 8.26 14.75
C LEU A 36 6.64 7.84 16.08
N PRO A 37 6.87 8.76 17.02
CA PRO A 37 7.27 8.42 18.37
C PRO A 37 6.11 7.73 19.11
N LEU A 38 6.43 6.70 19.85
CA LEU A 38 5.49 5.93 20.66
C LEU A 38 5.89 5.96 22.15
N PRO A 39 4.94 5.70 23.07
CA PRO A 39 5.23 5.58 24.49
C PRO A 39 6.34 4.57 24.79
N GLY A 40 7.14 4.84 25.83
CA GLY A 40 8.23 3.97 26.24
C GLY A 40 9.47 4.01 25.35
N GLY A 41 9.70 5.14 24.65
CA GLY A 41 10.87 5.34 23.79
C GLY A 41 10.86 4.51 22.49
N ARG A 42 9.75 3.88 22.18
CA ARG A 42 9.55 3.16 20.90
C ARG A 42 9.29 4.13 19.76
N ARG A 43 9.49 3.66 18.54
CA ARG A 43 9.31 4.48 17.35
C ARG A 43 8.89 3.59 16.16
N ILE A 44 8.00 4.09 15.33
CA ILE A 44 7.68 3.49 14.03
C ILE A 44 8.24 4.42 12.96
N VAL A 45 9.08 3.87 12.10
CA VAL A 45 9.58 4.57 10.92
C VAL A 45 9.11 3.81 9.69
N SER A 46 8.44 4.51 8.78
CA SER A 46 7.95 3.94 7.52
C SER A 46 8.57 4.66 6.35
N VAL A 47 8.97 3.89 5.34
CA VAL A 47 9.47 4.39 4.04
C VAL A 47 8.59 3.86 2.90
N SER A 48 7.28 3.87 3.10
CA SER A 48 6.32 3.34 2.13
C SER A 48 6.29 4.17 0.84
N PRO A 49 6.40 3.53 -0.32
CA PRO A 49 6.18 4.19 -1.61
C PRO A 49 4.69 4.21 -2.00
N GLU A 50 3.86 3.34 -1.42
CA GLU A 50 2.51 3.05 -1.88
C GLU A 50 1.45 3.83 -1.08
N SER A 51 0.57 4.52 -1.81
CA SER A 51 -0.64 5.12 -1.28
C SER A 51 -1.72 4.06 -1.17
N PHE A 52 -2.24 3.86 0.04
CA PHE A 52 -3.31 2.89 0.28
C PHE A 52 -4.66 3.46 -0.17
N LEU A 53 -5.11 4.52 0.45
CA LEU A 53 -6.39 5.17 0.17
C LEU A 53 -6.27 6.68 0.33
N VAL A 54 -6.89 7.40 -0.60
CA VAL A 54 -7.09 8.85 -0.50
C VAL A 54 -8.58 9.13 -0.67
N ARG A 55 -9.19 9.83 0.28
CA ARG A 55 -10.56 10.32 0.17
C ARG A 55 -10.57 11.82 0.03
N ARG A 56 -11.38 12.32 -0.88
CA ARG A 56 -11.71 13.76 -1.05
C ARG A 56 -13.22 13.86 -1.29
N GLY A 57 -13.95 14.25 -0.26
CA GLY A 57 -15.41 14.28 -0.30
C GLY A 57 -15.99 12.87 -0.54
N ASP A 58 -16.68 12.69 -1.66
CA ASP A 58 -17.26 11.41 -2.08
C ASP A 58 -16.33 10.56 -2.98
N GLN A 59 -15.16 11.07 -3.35
CA GLN A 59 -14.21 10.35 -4.19
C GLN A 59 -13.21 9.58 -3.33
N LEU A 60 -13.04 8.31 -3.65
CA LEU A 60 -12.06 7.42 -3.05
C LEU A 60 -11.09 6.91 -4.12
N LEU A 61 -9.79 7.04 -3.87
CA LEU A 61 -8.71 6.66 -4.78
C LEU A 61 -7.77 5.68 -4.08
N THR A 62 -7.30 4.69 -4.81
CA THR A 62 -6.19 3.80 -4.41
C THR A 62 -5.19 3.66 -5.54
N ARG A 63 -3.88 3.54 -5.18
CA ARG A 63 -2.77 3.50 -6.16
C ARG A 63 -1.82 2.34 -5.88
N PRO A 64 -2.20 1.11 -6.26
CA PRO A 64 -1.36 -0.06 -6.07
C PRO A 64 -0.11 -0.01 -6.95
N ILE A 65 0.98 -0.55 -6.41
CA ILE A 65 2.28 -0.68 -7.09
C ILE A 65 2.61 -2.16 -7.24
N LYS A 66 3.01 -2.57 -8.45
CA LYS A 66 3.63 -3.87 -8.73
C LYS A 66 4.69 -3.73 -9.81
N GLY A 67 5.76 -4.49 -9.66
CA GLY A 67 6.93 -4.36 -10.53
C GLY A 67 7.83 -3.19 -10.15
N THR A 68 9.09 -3.49 -9.92
CA THR A 68 10.12 -2.50 -9.56
C THR A 68 11.41 -2.83 -10.29
N ARG A 69 12.07 -1.81 -10.82
CA ARG A 69 13.41 -1.91 -11.44
C ARG A 69 14.27 -0.74 -10.94
N PRO A 70 15.59 -0.84 -10.98
CA PRO A 70 16.48 0.29 -10.78
C PRO A 70 16.16 1.46 -11.74
N SER A 71 16.39 2.69 -11.30
CA SER A 71 16.01 3.89 -12.09
C SER A 71 16.82 4.08 -13.38
N ASP A 72 17.96 3.40 -13.52
CA ASP A 72 18.85 3.39 -14.68
C ASP A 72 18.49 2.35 -15.75
N VAL A 73 17.51 1.48 -15.48
CA VAL A 73 17.00 0.49 -16.43
C VAL A 73 16.01 1.12 -17.41
N ASP A 74 15.92 0.57 -18.62
CA ASP A 74 14.93 0.99 -19.60
C ASP A 74 13.51 0.72 -19.07
N PRO A 75 12.64 1.75 -19.03
CA PRO A 75 11.25 1.58 -18.62
C PRO A 75 10.48 0.51 -19.40
N ASP A 76 10.85 0.28 -20.64
CA ASP A 76 10.21 -0.72 -21.49
C ASP A 76 10.41 -2.15 -20.96
N GLU A 77 11.48 -2.44 -20.24
CA GLU A 77 11.64 -3.73 -19.56
C GLU A 77 10.53 -3.98 -18.55
N LEU A 78 10.14 -2.92 -17.83
CA LEU A 78 9.08 -3.00 -16.84
C LEU A 78 7.71 -3.07 -17.53
N LEU A 79 7.47 -2.26 -18.56
CA LEU A 79 6.22 -2.25 -19.31
C LEU A 79 5.98 -3.58 -20.07
N ASN A 80 7.02 -4.20 -20.58
CA ASN A 80 6.93 -5.45 -21.33
C ASN A 80 6.93 -6.70 -20.43
N SER A 81 7.08 -6.56 -19.13
CA SER A 81 7.02 -7.68 -18.19
C SER A 81 5.60 -8.20 -18.04
N ALA A 82 5.32 -9.36 -18.65
CA ALA A 82 4.04 -10.03 -18.53
C ALA A 82 3.71 -10.44 -17.08
N LYS A 83 4.73 -10.83 -16.31
CA LYS A 83 4.59 -11.17 -14.89
C LYS A 83 4.12 -9.97 -14.09
N ASP A 84 4.84 -8.83 -14.18
CA ASP A 84 4.50 -7.62 -13.41
C ASP A 84 3.12 -7.08 -13.81
N ALA A 85 2.76 -7.20 -15.10
CA ALA A 85 1.42 -6.87 -15.59
C ALA A 85 0.33 -7.75 -14.93
N ALA A 86 0.52 -9.06 -14.92
CA ALA A 86 -0.44 -9.99 -14.34
C ALA A 86 -0.61 -9.76 -12.82
N GLU A 87 0.48 -9.51 -12.11
CA GLU A 87 0.43 -9.19 -10.68
C GLU A 87 -0.32 -7.88 -10.41
N LEU A 88 -0.07 -6.83 -11.22
CA LEU A 88 -0.76 -5.55 -11.06
C LEU A 88 -2.26 -5.70 -11.36
N HIS A 89 -2.64 -6.37 -12.44
CA HIS A 89 -4.04 -6.61 -12.81
C HIS A 89 -4.79 -7.37 -11.72
N MET A 90 -4.16 -8.38 -11.13
CA MET A 90 -4.78 -9.16 -10.04
C MET A 90 -5.06 -8.27 -8.81
N ILE A 91 -4.14 -7.38 -8.44
CA ILE A 91 -4.34 -6.46 -7.31
C ILE A 91 -5.37 -5.38 -7.67
N VAL A 92 -5.38 -4.87 -8.89
CA VAL A 92 -6.41 -3.94 -9.37
C VAL A 92 -7.80 -4.57 -9.26
N ASP A 93 -7.98 -5.82 -9.68
CA ASP A 93 -9.27 -6.51 -9.57
C ASP A 93 -9.69 -6.71 -8.10
N LEU A 94 -8.75 -7.04 -7.23
CA LEU A 94 -9.02 -7.15 -5.79
C LEU A 94 -9.47 -5.80 -5.21
N LEU A 95 -8.77 -4.71 -5.53
CA LEU A 95 -9.11 -3.36 -5.05
C LEU A 95 -10.45 -2.87 -5.63
N ARG A 96 -10.75 -3.17 -6.89
CA ARG A 96 -12.07 -2.89 -7.48
C ARG A 96 -13.19 -3.59 -6.70
N ASN A 97 -12.96 -4.83 -6.29
CA ASN A 97 -13.92 -5.56 -5.46
C ASN A 97 -14.07 -4.90 -4.08
N ASP A 98 -12.97 -4.54 -3.43
CA ASP A 98 -12.97 -3.87 -2.13
C ASP A 98 -13.72 -2.53 -2.19
N LEU A 99 -13.38 -1.67 -3.15
CA LEU A 99 -14.03 -0.37 -3.36
C LEU A 99 -15.51 -0.53 -3.74
N GLY A 100 -15.86 -1.55 -4.52
CA GLY A 100 -17.24 -1.83 -4.93
C GLY A 100 -18.18 -2.09 -3.76
N ARG A 101 -17.66 -2.47 -2.60
CA ARG A 101 -18.46 -2.71 -1.38
C ARG A 101 -18.98 -1.40 -0.76
N VAL A 102 -18.35 -0.27 -1.04
CA VAL A 102 -18.70 1.06 -0.50
C VAL A 102 -19.12 2.06 -1.59
N ALA A 103 -18.84 1.76 -2.84
CA ALA A 103 -19.13 2.62 -3.98
C ALA A 103 -20.60 2.59 -4.42
N VAL A 104 -21.01 3.64 -5.12
CA VAL A 104 -22.23 3.63 -5.93
C VAL A 104 -22.07 2.54 -6.99
N PRO A 105 -23.08 1.67 -7.23
CA PRO A 105 -23.02 0.63 -8.25
C PRO A 105 -22.65 1.19 -9.63
N GLY A 106 -21.62 0.61 -10.25
CA GLY A 106 -21.10 1.05 -11.55
C GLY A 106 -20.10 2.20 -11.51
N GLU A 107 -19.84 2.79 -10.33
CA GLU A 107 -18.93 3.94 -10.17
C GLU A 107 -17.56 3.55 -9.60
N VAL A 108 -17.08 2.34 -9.91
CA VAL A 108 -15.68 1.95 -9.70
C VAL A 108 -14.99 1.91 -11.05
N ARG A 109 -13.95 2.71 -11.22
CA ARG A 109 -13.25 2.88 -12.49
C ARG A 109 -11.75 2.71 -12.33
N VAL A 110 -11.12 2.08 -13.30
CA VAL A 110 -9.65 2.07 -13.44
C VAL A 110 -9.29 3.28 -14.31
N ARG A 111 -8.75 4.34 -13.69
CA ARG A 111 -8.35 5.57 -14.39
C ARG A 111 -7.09 5.37 -15.18
N GLU A 112 -6.12 4.71 -14.55
CA GLU A 112 -4.84 4.37 -15.14
C GLU A 112 -4.57 2.89 -14.86
N PRO A 113 -4.63 2.03 -15.88
CA PRO A 113 -4.44 0.60 -15.68
C PRO A 113 -2.97 0.24 -15.42
N ARG A 114 -2.04 1.02 -15.99
CA ARG A 114 -0.60 0.80 -15.81
C ARG A 114 0.22 1.96 -16.33
N ALA A 115 0.89 2.67 -15.43
CA ALA A 115 1.83 3.74 -15.75
C ALA A 115 3.19 3.48 -15.10
N ILE A 116 4.25 4.08 -15.66
CA ILE A 116 5.57 4.12 -15.03
C ILE A 116 5.66 5.32 -14.12
N GLU A 117 6.02 5.10 -12.89
CA GLU A 117 6.39 6.12 -11.94
C GLU A 117 7.90 6.08 -11.67
N ARG A 118 8.55 7.24 -11.83
CA ARG A 118 10.00 7.38 -11.60
C ARG A 118 10.25 7.94 -10.22
N HIS A 119 11.09 7.24 -9.48
CA HIS A 119 11.62 7.69 -8.19
C HIS A 119 13.13 7.87 -8.30
N ALA A 120 13.75 8.43 -7.27
CA ALA A 120 15.19 8.73 -7.28
C ALA A 120 16.05 7.48 -7.59
N THR A 121 15.66 6.32 -7.08
CA THR A 121 16.44 5.08 -7.18
C THR A 121 15.76 3.96 -7.95
N VAL A 122 14.46 4.06 -8.20
CA VAL A 122 13.67 2.99 -8.82
C VAL A 122 12.64 3.50 -9.82
N LEU A 123 12.26 2.62 -10.75
CA LEU A 123 11.06 2.71 -11.57
C LEU A 123 10.02 1.73 -11.01
N GLN A 124 8.76 2.16 -10.97
CA GLN A 124 7.66 1.29 -10.53
C GLN A 124 6.50 1.37 -11.51
N THR A 125 5.74 0.28 -11.65
CA THR A 125 4.44 0.35 -12.31
C THR A 125 3.35 0.58 -11.28
N VAL A 126 2.49 1.55 -11.56
CA VAL A 126 1.32 1.94 -10.75
C VAL A 126 0.06 1.80 -11.56
N ALA A 127 -1.03 1.47 -10.88
CA ALA A 127 -2.38 1.67 -11.41
C ALA A 127 -3.13 2.68 -10.55
N GLU A 128 -4.23 3.22 -11.08
CA GLU A 128 -5.15 4.07 -10.33
C GLU A 128 -6.57 3.51 -10.42
N VAL A 129 -7.18 3.28 -9.26
CA VAL A 129 -8.57 2.85 -9.15
C VAL A 129 -9.32 3.86 -8.30
N GLU A 130 -10.38 4.40 -8.85
CA GLU A 130 -11.24 5.36 -8.17
C GLU A 130 -12.65 4.82 -7.99
N ALA A 131 -13.34 5.35 -6.99
CA ALA A 131 -14.74 5.05 -6.73
C ALA A 131 -15.48 6.27 -6.20
N THR A 132 -16.75 6.42 -6.57
CA THR A 132 -17.67 7.37 -5.95
C THR A 132 -18.38 6.66 -4.80
N LEU A 133 -18.25 7.17 -3.58
CA LEU A 133 -18.85 6.61 -2.38
C LEU A 133 -20.38 6.76 -2.39
N ARG A 134 -21.06 5.74 -1.87
CA ARG A 134 -22.50 5.90 -1.58
C ARG A 134 -22.71 6.94 -0.48
N PRO A 135 -23.84 7.65 -0.49
CA PRO A 135 -24.22 8.55 0.60
C PRO A 135 -24.21 7.83 1.95
N GLY A 136 -23.67 8.48 2.97
CA GLY A 136 -23.63 7.97 4.35
C GLY A 136 -22.46 7.02 4.66
N ILE A 137 -21.60 6.70 3.70
CA ILE A 137 -20.40 5.88 3.93
C ILE A 137 -19.36 6.69 4.71
N GLY A 138 -19.03 6.21 5.90
CA GLY A 138 -18.00 6.77 6.78
C GLY A 138 -16.64 6.10 6.65
N PHE A 139 -15.66 6.62 7.41
CA PHE A 139 -14.31 6.06 7.48
C PHE A 139 -14.31 4.59 7.91
N GLU A 140 -15.13 4.24 8.91
CA GLU A 140 -15.22 2.87 9.43
C GLU A 140 -15.70 1.88 8.37
N ASP A 141 -16.70 2.26 7.56
CA ASP A 141 -17.22 1.43 6.47
C ASP A 141 -16.16 1.19 5.41
N ILE A 142 -15.39 2.25 5.06
CA ILE A 142 -14.31 2.16 4.07
C ILE A 142 -13.21 1.23 4.59
N MET A 143 -12.79 1.39 5.84
CA MET A 143 -11.77 0.51 6.43
C MET A 143 -12.26 -0.94 6.53
N ALA A 144 -13.49 -1.18 6.94
CA ALA A 144 -14.07 -2.53 6.99
C ALA A 144 -14.16 -3.21 5.61
N ALA A 145 -14.31 -2.42 4.55
CA ALA A 145 -14.36 -2.93 3.18
C ALA A 145 -12.97 -3.21 2.58
N THR A 146 -11.97 -2.39 2.90
CA THR A 146 -10.69 -2.33 2.17
C THR A 146 -9.49 -2.85 2.96
N PHE A 147 -9.50 -2.70 4.30
CA PHE A 147 -8.39 -3.11 5.16
C PHE A 147 -8.46 -4.60 5.54
N PRO A 148 -7.31 -5.30 5.62
CA PRO A 148 -5.98 -4.84 5.22
C PRO A 148 -5.82 -4.74 3.70
N CYS A 149 -4.84 -3.92 3.26
CA CYS A 149 -4.59 -3.69 1.83
C CYS A 149 -4.28 -4.99 1.08
N GLY A 150 -4.82 -5.12 -0.13
CA GLY A 150 -4.57 -6.28 -0.99
C GLY A 150 -3.11 -6.48 -1.36
N SER A 151 -2.37 -5.38 -1.56
CA SER A 151 -0.94 -5.41 -1.90
C SER A 151 -0.06 -6.05 -0.83
N VAL A 152 -0.47 -6.02 0.44
CA VAL A 152 0.28 -6.59 1.57
C VAL A 152 -0.29 -7.90 2.11
N THR A 153 -1.42 -8.35 1.58
CA THR A 153 -2.05 -9.64 1.93
C THR A 153 -1.95 -10.63 0.79
N GLY A 154 -2.72 -10.46 -0.24
CA GLY A 154 -2.79 -11.33 -1.40
C GLY A 154 -4.20 -11.52 -1.93
N ALA A 155 -4.32 -12.37 -2.93
CA ALA A 155 -5.59 -12.65 -3.59
C ALA A 155 -5.85 -14.16 -3.70
N PRO A 156 -7.05 -14.64 -3.37
CA PRO A 156 -8.18 -13.98 -2.72
C PRO A 156 -7.86 -13.55 -1.28
N LYS A 157 -8.28 -12.35 -0.86
CA LYS A 157 -7.84 -11.71 0.40
C LYS A 157 -8.06 -12.58 1.64
N ILE A 158 -9.26 -13.11 1.84
CA ILE A 158 -9.60 -13.91 3.03
C ILE A 158 -8.73 -15.17 3.11
N MET A 159 -8.54 -15.86 2.00
CA MET A 159 -7.68 -17.05 1.96
C MET A 159 -6.22 -16.70 2.19
N ALA A 160 -5.73 -15.60 1.62
CA ALA A 160 -4.38 -15.11 1.86
C ALA A 160 -4.17 -14.78 3.34
N MET A 161 -5.12 -14.12 3.98
CA MET A 161 -5.06 -13.81 5.42
C MET A 161 -5.00 -15.08 6.28
N HIS A 162 -5.80 -16.11 5.98
CA HIS A 162 -5.72 -17.40 6.66
C HIS A 162 -4.34 -18.07 6.51
N GLN A 163 -3.78 -18.03 5.30
CA GLN A 163 -2.44 -18.58 5.07
C GLN A 163 -1.36 -17.79 5.83
N ILE A 164 -1.46 -16.46 5.87
CA ILE A 164 -0.57 -15.59 6.63
C ILE A 164 -0.61 -15.96 8.12
N ASP A 165 -1.81 -16.10 8.69
CA ASP A 165 -2.01 -16.46 10.09
C ASP A 165 -1.39 -17.83 10.44
N GLN A 166 -1.45 -18.79 9.53
CA GLN A 166 -0.88 -20.12 9.71
C GLN A 166 0.63 -20.18 9.51
N LEU A 167 1.17 -19.37 8.62
CA LEU A 167 2.58 -19.46 8.20
C LEU A 167 3.51 -18.47 8.91
N GLU A 168 2.99 -17.33 9.36
CA GLU A 168 3.80 -16.36 10.09
C GLU A 168 3.89 -16.72 11.58
N ALA A 169 5.11 -16.80 12.10
CA ALA A 169 5.38 -17.20 13.49
C ALA A 169 4.92 -16.17 14.53
N SER A 170 4.54 -14.96 14.13
CA SER A 170 4.15 -13.89 15.04
C SER A 170 3.27 -12.84 14.35
N PRO A 171 2.37 -12.15 15.12
CA PRO A 171 1.52 -11.10 14.59
C PRO A 171 2.32 -9.99 13.91
N ARG A 172 1.78 -9.41 12.84
CA ARG A 172 2.44 -8.32 12.09
C ARG A 172 2.58 -7.03 12.89
N GLY A 173 1.61 -6.76 13.78
CA GLY A 173 1.56 -5.50 14.52
C GLY A 173 1.37 -4.32 13.56
N PRO A 174 2.15 -3.21 13.73
CA PRO A 174 2.07 -2.06 12.82
C PRO A 174 2.50 -2.34 11.38
N TYR A 175 3.33 -3.37 11.15
CA TYR A 175 3.79 -3.73 9.81
C TYR A 175 2.63 -4.19 8.93
N CYS A 176 2.56 -3.73 7.70
CA CYS A 176 1.43 -3.89 6.78
C CYS A 176 0.11 -3.25 7.29
N GLY A 177 0.20 -2.37 8.29
CA GLY A 177 -0.89 -1.49 8.68
C GLY A 177 -1.02 -0.29 7.73
N ALA A 178 -1.74 0.73 8.18
CA ALA A 178 -1.84 2.00 7.48
C ALA A 178 -1.43 3.14 8.41
N ILE A 179 -0.76 4.14 7.87
CA ILE A 179 -0.40 5.38 8.54
C ILE A 179 -0.94 6.51 7.68
N GLY A 180 -1.60 7.48 8.29
CA GLY A 180 -2.19 8.56 7.54
C GLY A 180 -2.73 9.67 8.43
N TRP A 181 -3.45 10.59 7.83
CA TRP A 181 -4.19 11.62 8.52
C TRP A 181 -5.68 11.53 8.18
N LEU A 182 -6.51 11.97 9.06
CA LEU A 182 -7.96 11.98 8.92
C LEU A 182 -8.49 13.37 9.31
N SER A 183 -9.32 13.97 8.46
CA SER A 183 -10.12 15.13 8.75
C SER A 183 -11.62 14.77 8.76
N HIS A 184 -12.51 15.75 8.74
CA HIS A 184 -13.96 15.48 8.83
C HIS A 184 -14.49 14.62 7.66
N GLU A 185 -14.06 14.90 6.43
CA GLU A 185 -14.53 14.19 5.22
C GLU A 185 -13.40 13.63 4.36
N ASP A 186 -12.15 13.99 4.65
CA ASP A 186 -10.97 13.63 3.86
C ASP A 186 -9.98 12.82 4.68
N PHE A 187 -9.24 11.95 4.00
CA PHE A 187 -8.10 11.24 4.58
C PHE A 187 -7.08 10.81 3.50
N GLU A 188 -5.86 10.58 3.96
CA GLU A 188 -4.78 9.99 3.19
C GLU A 188 -3.82 9.21 4.09
#